data_ee6786f41c1945f495eff80bd26ec9a2
#
_entry.id   ee6786f41c1945f495eff80bd26ec9a2
#
_cell.length_a   1.000
_cell.length_b   1.000
_cell.length_c   1.000
_cell.angle_alpha   90.00
_cell.angle_beta   90.00
_cell.angle_gamma   90.00
#
_symmetry.space_group_name_H-M   'P 1'
#
loop_
_entity.id
_entity.type
_entity.pdbx_description
1 polymer ?
#
loop_
_entity_poly.entity_id
_entity_poly.type
_entity_poly.pdbx_seq_one_letter_code
_entity_poly.pdbx_strand_id
1 'polypeptide(L)'
;TDEESGWQDMDYYFKHVGLPEPDFGFSPDAEFPIINGEKGNITEYLHFGNDNTGNAKLHSFTGGLRENMVPESATAVVSGQLPDLAGLLDAFAKEHQLQYEISTVDEETYTITIIGKSAHGSTPEDGINGGTYLALLLNQFDFGGDAKAYLQVAARVLHEDFTGEKLGIAYTDAKMGALSMNAGVFHFDSSKADNTIALNIRYPQGTDPKTIQAGLEKVTGVVSVSLSEHGHTPHYVPADDELVATLLSVYEKQTGLKGHEQVIGGGTFGRLLKRGVAFGAMFPDYVNTMHQANEFTDVEDLFRAAAIYAEAIYELIK
;
A
#
# COMPACT_ATOMS: atom_id res chain seq x y z
N THR A 1 -2.35 24.21 -0.74
CA THR A 1 -1.68 23.04 -1.32
C THR A 1 -2.34 21.79 -0.77
N ASP A 2 -2.49 20.79 -1.59
CA ASP A 2 -3.26 19.57 -1.31
C ASP A 2 -2.45 18.33 -1.77
N GLU A 3 -1.12 18.42 -1.69
CA GLU A 3 -0.20 17.41 -2.19
C GLU A 3 -0.41 16.08 -1.47
N GLU A 4 -0.53 16.09 -0.16
CA GLU A 4 -0.69 14.92 0.70
C GLU A 4 -2.08 14.27 0.64
N SER A 5 -3.09 14.92 0.03
CA SER A 5 -4.48 14.51 0.22
C SER A 5 -5.38 14.54 -1.03
N GLY A 6 -4.83 14.63 -2.23
CA GLY A 6 -5.63 14.44 -3.44
C GLY A 6 -5.37 15.36 -4.61
N TRP A 7 -4.42 16.28 -4.51
CA TRP A 7 -3.90 17.12 -5.62
C TRP A 7 -4.96 17.99 -6.30
N GLN A 8 -5.99 18.40 -5.57
CA GLN A 8 -7.10 19.22 -6.11
C GLN A 8 -6.62 20.60 -6.57
N ASP A 9 -5.56 21.14 -5.99
CA ASP A 9 -4.91 22.37 -6.42
C ASP A 9 -4.33 22.25 -7.83
N MET A 10 -3.71 21.11 -8.16
CA MET A 10 -3.18 20.82 -9.50
C MET A 10 -4.30 20.56 -10.50
N ASP A 11 -5.35 19.84 -10.08
CA ASP A 11 -6.57 19.68 -10.87
C ASP A 11 -7.21 21.04 -11.18
N TYR A 12 -7.28 21.94 -10.20
CA TYR A 12 -7.77 23.30 -10.41
C TYR A 12 -6.89 24.06 -11.41
N TYR A 13 -5.57 23.97 -11.26
CA TYR A 13 -4.62 24.63 -12.15
C TYR A 13 -4.80 24.17 -13.61
N PHE A 14 -4.79 22.88 -13.88
CA PHE A 14 -4.88 22.35 -15.24
C PHE A 14 -6.29 22.47 -15.85
N LYS A 15 -7.34 22.21 -15.07
CA LYS A 15 -8.71 22.11 -15.60
C LYS A 15 -9.49 23.43 -15.57
N HIS A 16 -9.21 24.32 -14.60
CA HIS A 16 -10.00 25.54 -14.41
C HIS A 16 -9.24 26.82 -14.75
N VAL A 17 -7.95 26.93 -14.41
CA VAL A 17 -7.15 28.09 -14.79
C VAL A 17 -6.80 28.05 -16.28
N GLY A 18 -6.66 26.85 -16.86
CA GLY A 18 -6.51 26.66 -18.30
C GLY A 18 -5.18 27.15 -18.86
N LEU A 19 -4.12 27.19 -18.05
CA LEU A 19 -2.78 27.44 -18.51
C LEU A 19 -2.24 26.20 -19.25
N PRO A 20 -1.35 26.39 -20.26
CA PRO A 20 -0.75 25.26 -20.95
C PRO A 20 0.07 24.41 -19.97
N GLU A 21 0.01 23.11 -20.16
CA GLU A 21 0.91 22.20 -19.44
C GLU A 21 2.36 22.48 -19.82
N PRO A 22 3.30 22.44 -18.85
CA PRO A 22 4.72 22.44 -19.16
C PRO A 22 5.11 21.25 -20.03
N ASP A 23 6.07 21.45 -20.95
CA ASP A 23 6.56 20.37 -21.81
C ASP A 23 7.25 19.26 -21.02
N PHE A 24 7.91 19.62 -19.92
CA PHE A 24 8.55 18.73 -18.96
C PHE A 24 8.77 19.45 -17.62
N GLY A 25 9.10 18.69 -16.58
CA GLY A 25 9.39 19.25 -15.28
C GLY A 25 9.85 18.20 -14.27
N PHE A 26 10.26 18.65 -13.11
CA PHE A 26 10.55 17.77 -11.99
C PHE A 26 9.92 18.29 -10.69
N SER A 27 9.54 17.35 -9.83
CA SER A 27 9.09 17.60 -8.45
C SER A 27 10.24 17.31 -7.47
N PRO A 28 10.61 18.26 -6.59
CA PRO A 28 11.64 18.05 -5.57
C PRO A 28 11.05 17.36 -4.32
N ASP A 29 10.37 16.26 -4.51
CA ASP A 29 9.51 15.63 -3.50
C ASP A 29 9.71 14.10 -3.45
N ALA A 30 10.94 13.65 -3.43
CA ALA A 30 11.34 12.26 -3.32
C ALA A 30 12.84 12.12 -3.02
N GLU A 31 13.49 11.15 -3.65
CA GLU A 31 14.89 10.82 -3.46
C GLU A 31 15.74 11.19 -4.67
N PHE A 32 17.02 11.52 -4.42
CA PHE A 32 18.05 11.47 -5.44
C PHE A 32 18.50 10.02 -5.69
N PRO A 33 19.03 9.68 -6.89
CA PRO A 33 19.36 10.60 -8.00
C PRO A 33 18.18 11.02 -8.86
N ILE A 34 17.17 10.22 -9.06
CA ILE A 34 15.95 10.52 -9.81
C ILE A 34 14.91 9.42 -9.64
N ILE A 35 13.64 9.79 -9.54
CA ILE A 35 12.52 8.87 -9.68
C ILE A 35 11.87 9.15 -11.04
N ASN A 36 12.18 8.35 -12.03
CA ASN A 36 11.63 8.46 -13.38
C ASN A 36 10.52 7.42 -13.67
N GLY A 37 10.21 6.56 -12.68
CA GLY A 37 9.12 5.62 -12.71
C GLY A 37 8.29 5.64 -11.43
N GLU A 38 6.97 5.70 -11.58
CA GLU A 38 6.01 5.62 -10.48
C GLU A 38 4.95 4.58 -10.82
N LYS A 39 4.78 3.55 -9.97
CA LYS A 39 3.78 2.52 -10.18
C LYS A 39 2.37 3.09 -10.16
N GLY A 40 1.46 2.45 -10.84
CA GLY A 40 0.03 2.67 -10.66
C GLY A 40 -0.38 2.31 -9.24
N ASN A 41 -1.42 2.98 -8.74
CA ASN A 41 -1.96 2.76 -7.41
C ASN A 41 -3.47 2.66 -7.50
N ILE A 42 -4.03 1.56 -7.01
CA ILE A 42 -5.47 1.33 -6.91
C ILE A 42 -5.80 0.69 -5.57
N THR A 43 -7.05 0.85 -5.15
CA THR A 43 -7.62 0.07 -4.05
C THR A 43 -8.80 -0.74 -4.60
N GLU A 44 -8.74 -2.05 -4.40
CA GLU A 44 -9.82 -2.99 -4.71
C GLU A 44 -10.44 -3.49 -3.41
N TYR A 45 -11.77 -3.58 -3.39
CA TYR A 45 -12.53 -4.10 -2.26
C TYR A 45 -13.06 -5.49 -2.61
N LEU A 46 -12.67 -6.49 -1.84
CA LEU A 46 -13.27 -7.82 -1.88
C LEU A 46 -14.52 -7.80 -0.99
N HIS A 47 -15.68 -8.11 -1.55
CA HIS A 47 -16.96 -8.10 -0.84
C HIS A 47 -17.36 -9.51 -0.41
N PHE A 48 -17.94 -9.61 0.78
CA PHE A 48 -18.43 -10.85 1.38
C PHE A 48 -19.84 -10.65 1.93
N GLY A 49 -20.62 -11.72 1.99
CA GLY A 49 -21.89 -11.71 2.70
C GLY A 49 -21.73 -11.78 4.22
N ASN A 50 -22.81 -12.13 4.92
CA ASN A 50 -22.85 -12.17 6.39
C ASN A 50 -23.36 -13.50 6.97
N ASP A 51 -23.46 -14.56 6.15
CA ASP A 51 -23.83 -15.89 6.67
C ASP A 51 -22.79 -16.41 7.66
N ASN A 52 -23.27 -16.87 8.80
CA ASN A 52 -22.46 -17.21 9.96
C ASN A 52 -22.97 -18.52 10.62
N THR A 53 -22.96 -19.60 9.86
CA THR A 53 -23.64 -20.86 10.18
C THR A 53 -22.81 -21.88 10.98
N GLY A 54 -21.49 -21.72 11.12
CA GLY A 54 -20.59 -22.65 11.83
C GLY A 54 -20.89 -22.81 13.32
N ASN A 55 -20.19 -23.73 14.00
CA ASN A 55 -20.26 -23.91 15.46
C ASN A 55 -19.58 -22.76 16.21
N ALA A 56 -18.58 -22.13 15.63
CA ALA A 56 -18.04 -20.84 16.04
C ALA A 56 -18.73 -19.71 15.25
N LYS A 57 -18.89 -18.55 15.85
CA LYS A 57 -19.54 -17.35 15.28
C LYS A 57 -18.58 -16.18 15.24
N LEU A 58 -18.46 -15.53 14.08
CA LEU A 58 -17.74 -14.27 13.93
C LEU A 58 -18.74 -13.11 13.97
N HIS A 59 -18.78 -12.36 15.06
CA HIS A 59 -19.68 -11.20 15.20
C HIS A 59 -19.13 -9.98 14.48
N SER A 60 -17.83 -9.70 14.69
CA SER A 60 -17.14 -8.63 14.00
C SER A 60 -15.67 -8.96 13.79
N PHE A 61 -15.07 -8.33 12.77
CA PHE A 61 -13.63 -8.34 12.52
C PHE A 61 -13.23 -6.96 11.97
N THR A 62 -12.30 -6.30 12.63
CA THR A 62 -11.83 -4.98 12.23
C THR A 62 -10.31 -4.94 12.29
N GLY A 63 -9.67 -4.32 11.28
CA GLY A 63 -8.23 -4.13 11.25
C GLY A 63 -7.84 -3.09 10.23
N GLY A 64 -6.82 -2.28 10.53
CA GLY A 64 -6.35 -1.21 9.69
C GLY A 64 -7.23 0.04 9.70
N LEU A 65 -6.60 1.18 9.41
CA LEU A 65 -7.24 2.49 9.36
C LEU A 65 -7.17 3.11 7.96
N ARG A 66 -6.19 2.71 7.16
CA ARG A 66 -5.94 3.21 5.80
C ARG A 66 -5.46 2.06 4.91
N GLU A 67 -5.91 2.05 3.69
CA GLU A 67 -5.61 0.99 2.72
C GLU A 67 -4.12 0.92 2.38
N ASN A 68 -3.43 2.06 2.38
CA ASN A 68 -2.01 2.18 2.05
C ASN A 68 -1.06 1.90 3.24
N MET A 69 -1.56 1.32 4.32
CA MET A 69 -0.77 0.93 5.49
C MET A 69 -1.03 -0.54 5.85
N VAL A 70 0.02 -1.24 6.27
CA VAL A 70 -0.13 -2.57 6.87
C VAL A 70 -0.82 -2.42 8.23
N PRO A 71 -1.92 -3.14 8.50
CA PRO A 71 -2.61 -3.09 9.79
C PRO A 71 -1.69 -3.52 10.94
N GLU A 72 -1.37 -2.57 11.84
CA GLU A 72 -0.61 -2.86 13.05
C GLU A 72 -1.37 -3.83 13.97
N SER A 73 -2.70 -3.70 14.02
CA SER A 73 -3.53 -4.58 14.84
C SER A 73 -4.84 -4.92 14.15
N ALA A 74 -5.44 -6.02 14.58
CA ALA A 74 -6.80 -6.37 14.23
C ALA A 74 -7.52 -7.00 15.41
N THR A 75 -8.83 -6.75 15.51
CA THR A 75 -9.69 -7.21 16.59
C THR A 75 -10.89 -7.96 16.02
N ALA A 76 -11.20 -9.10 16.61
CA ALA A 76 -12.42 -9.86 16.31
C ALA A 76 -13.24 -10.11 17.58
N VAL A 77 -14.57 -10.08 17.43
CA VAL A 77 -15.52 -10.57 18.44
C VAL A 77 -16.06 -11.90 17.95
N VAL A 78 -15.85 -12.95 18.74
CA VAL A 78 -16.20 -14.33 18.39
C VAL A 78 -16.94 -15.02 19.53
N SER A 79 -17.80 -16.00 19.22
CA SER A 79 -18.48 -16.81 20.24
C SER A 79 -18.69 -18.25 19.79
N GLY A 80 -19.25 -19.08 20.69
CA GLY A 80 -19.60 -20.46 20.42
C GLY A 80 -18.45 -21.45 20.69
N GLN A 81 -18.34 -22.51 19.87
CA GLN A 81 -17.35 -23.57 20.11
C GLN A 81 -15.95 -23.17 19.71
N LEU A 82 -15.16 -22.72 20.66
CA LEU A 82 -13.76 -22.28 20.50
C LEU A 82 -12.87 -23.11 21.46
N PRO A 83 -12.72 -24.45 21.21
CA PRO A 83 -12.02 -25.34 22.14
C PRO A 83 -10.55 -24.90 22.28
N ASP A 84 -10.10 -24.85 23.56
CA ASP A 84 -8.73 -24.46 23.93
C ASP A 84 -8.26 -23.12 23.38
N LEU A 85 -9.17 -22.15 23.23
CA LEU A 85 -8.85 -20.83 22.65
C LEU A 85 -7.61 -20.19 23.31
N ALA A 86 -7.52 -20.22 24.64
CA ALA A 86 -6.41 -19.60 25.35
C ALA A 86 -5.08 -20.33 25.08
N GLY A 87 -5.06 -21.66 25.11
CA GLY A 87 -3.85 -22.45 24.83
C GLY A 87 -3.39 -22.29 23.39
N LEU A 88 -4.32 -22.27 22.42
CA LEU A 88 -4.02 -22.02 21.02
C LEU A 88 -3.49 -20.62 20.77
N LEU A 89 -4.07 -19.61 21.44
CA LEU A 89 -3.63 -18.21 21.31
C LEU A 89 -2.21 -18.02 21.86
N ASP A 90 -1.90 -18.59 23.04
CA ASP A 90 -0.55 -18.58 23.63
C ASP A 90 0.48 -19.25 22.72
N ALA A 91 0.14 -20.43 22.19
CA ALA A 91 1.02 -21.17 21.30
C ALA A 91 1.27 -20.42 19.98
N PHE A 92 0.20 -19.89 19.39
CA PHE A 92 0.23 -19.11 18.14
C PHE A 92 1.06 -17.83 18.29
N ALA A 93 0.82 -17.06 19.35
CA ALA A 93 1.55 -15.83 19.62
C ALA A 93 3.05 -16.09 19.84
N LYS A 94 3.39 -17.18 20.51
CA LYS A 94 4.78 -17.61 20.71
C LYS A 94 5.45 -18.05 19.41
N GLU A 95 4.76 -18.83 18.57
CA GLU A 95 5.26 -19.32 17.28
C GLU A 95 5.58 -18.17 16.33
N HIS A 96 4.67 -17.21 16.25
CA HIS A 96 4.78 -16.07 15.32
C HIS A 96 5.40 -14.81 15.94
N GLN A 97 5.86 -14.87 17.21
CA GLN A 97 6.45 -13.74 17.94
C GLN A 97 5.55 -12.51 17.98
N LEU A 98 4.24 -12.73 18.17
CA LEU A 98 3.21 -11.71 18.22
C LEU A 98 2.82 -11.36 19.65
N GLN A 99 2.26 -10.17 19.82
CA GLN A 99 1.52 -9.79 21.03
C GLN A 99 0.03 -9.95 20.77
N TYR A 100 -0.73 -10.20 21.83
CA TYR A 100 -2.19 -10.28 21.74
C TYR A 100 -2.87 -9.77 23.00
N GLU A 101 -4.14 -9.44 22.85
CA GLU A 101 -5.06 -9.16 23.96
C GLU A 101 -6.29 -10.04 23.82
N ILE A 102 -6.81 -10.53 24.93
CA ILE A 102 -8.07 -11.25 24.99
C ILE A 102 -8.90 -10.77 26.18
N SER A 103 -10.18 -10.55 25.95
CA SER A 103 -11.15 -10.24 26.99
C SER A 103 -12.44 -11.01 26.76
N THR A 104 -13.13 -11.33 27.84
CA THR A 104 -14.43 -12.00 27.82
C THR A 104 -15.52 -10.95 27.87
N VAL A 105 -16.44 -10.99 26.91
CA VAL A 105 -17.63 -10.12 26.90
C VAL A 105 -18.75 -10.71 27.72
N ASP A 106 -18.98 -12.03 27.58
CA ASP A 106 -19.89 -12.87 28.37
C ASP A 106 -19.36 -14.31 28.44
N GLU A 107 -20.16 -15.26 28.95
CA GLU A 107 -19.70 -16.64 29.19
C GLU A 107 -19.13 -17.36 27.93
N GLU A 108 -19.58 -17.01 26.74
CA GLU A 108 -19.19 -17.66 25.47
C GLU A 108 -18.65 -16.70 24.41
N THR A 109 -18.53 -15.39 24.70
CA THR A 109 -18.12 -14.37 23.75
C THR A 109 -16.80 -13.73 24.14
N TYR A 110 -15.88 -13.74 23.23
CA TYR A 110 -14.52 -13.24 23.40
C TYR A 110 -14.21 -12.11 22.41
N THR A 111 -13.48 -11.11 22.88
CA THR A 111 -12.79 -10.13 22.03
C THR A 111 -11.32 -10.49 21.99
N ILE A 112 -10.78 -10.68 20.78
CA ILE A 112 -9.38 -11.07 20.55
C ILE A 112 -8.74 -10.01 19.68
N THR A 113 -7.59 -9.50 20.09
CA THR A 113 -6.78 -8.58 19.31
C THR A 113 -5.40 -9.19 19.08
N ILE A 114 -4.95 -9.22 17.83
CA ILE A 114 -3.55 -9.53 17.47
C ILE A 114 -2.85 -8.22 17.15
N ILE A 115 -1.64 -8.06 17.71
CA ILE A 115 -0.79 -6.90 17.52
C ILE A 115 0.42 -7.33 16.69
N GLY A 116 0.57 -6.75 15.53
CA GLY A 116 1.67 -6.93 14.59
C GLY A 116 2.55 -5.68 14.51
N LYS A 117 2.89 -5.27 13.28
CA LYS A 117 3.75 -4.11 13.00
C LYS A 117 3.30 -3.39 11.75
N SER A 118 3.07 -2.08 11.84
CA SER A 118 2.74 -1.27 10.68
C SER A 118 3.94 -1.10 9.73
N ALA A 119 3.64 -0.98 8.45
CA ALA A 119 4.57 -0.58 7.39
C ALA A 119 3.79 0.12 6.27
N HIS A 120 4.49 0.77 5.36
CA HIS A 120 3.85 1.38 4.21
C HIS A 120 3.35 0.30 3.23
N GLY A 121 2.16 0.50 2.63
CA GLY A 121 1.54 -0.48 1.74
C GLY A 121 2.26 -0.74 0.42
N SER A 122 3.29 0.04 0.06
CA SER A 122 4.15 -0.23 -1.09
C SER A 122 5.24 -1.28 -0.81
N THR A 123 5.60 -1.47 0.47
CA THR A 123 6.56 -2.44 0.98
C THR A 123 5.93 -3.23 2.13
N PRO A 124 4.85 -3.98 1.87
CA PRO A 124 4.07 -4.64 2.93
C PRO A 124 4.85 -5.74 3.66
N GLU A 125 5.90 -6.27 3.05
CA GLU A 125 6.83 -7.25 3.62
C GLU A 125 7.64 -6.73 4.81
N ASP A 126 7.76 -5.41 4.98
CA ASP A 126 8.44 -4.78 6.12
C ASP A 126 7.56 -4.75 7.38
N GLY A 127 6.27 -5.07 7.24
CA GLY A 127 5.28 -5.09 8.29
C GLY A 127 4.91 -6.50 8.77
N ILE A 128 4.05 -6.55 9.79
CA ILE A 128 3.39 -7.76 10.28
C ILE A 128 1.89 -7.45 10.31
N ASN A 129 1.14 -8.00 9.38
CA ASN A 129 -0.27 -7.67 9.19
C ASN A 129 -1.17 -8.33 10.25
N GLY A 130 -1.57 -7.57 11.28
CA GLY A 130 -2.42 -8.06 12.36
C GLY A 130 -3.73 -8.69 11.88
N GLY A 131 -4.30 -8.21 10.76
CA GLY A 131 -5.54 -8.75 10.18
C GLY A 131 -5.38 -10.16 9.64
N THR A 132 -4.35 -10.40 8.82
CA THR A 132 -4.13 -11.73 8.26
C THR A 132 -3.69 -12.75 9.32
N TYR A 133 -2.90 -12.33 10.32
CA TYR A 133 -2.53 -13.19 11.45
C TYR A 133 -3.72 -13.53 12.35
N LEU A 134 -4.60 -12.57 12.66
CA LEU A 134 -5.84 -12.86 13.40
C LEU A 134 -6.74 -13.83 12.64
N ALA A 135 -6.88 -13.64 11.33
CA ALA A 135 -7.64 -14.56 10.49
C ALA A 135 -7.00 -15.97 10.45
N LEU A 136 -5.66 -16.05 10.41
CA LEU A 136 -4.94 -17.33 10.45
C LEU A 136 -5.19 -18.10 11.74
N LEU A 137 -5.18 -17.42 12.90
CA LEU A 137 -5.57 -17.99 14.18
C LEU A 137 -7.01 -18.49 14.15
N LEU A 138 -7.96 -17.62 13.76
CA LEU A 138 -9.38 -17.93 13.78
C LEU A 138 -9.77 -19.04 12.79
N ASN A 139 -9.05 -19.16 11.68
CA ASN A 139 -9.30 -20.23 10.68
C ASN A 139 -9.05 -21.66 11.23
N GLN A 140 -8.56 -21.81 12.45
CA GLN A 140 -8.45 -23.11 13.14
C GLN A 140 -9.77 -23.57 13.76
N PHE A 141 -10.79 -22.69 13.86
CA PHE A 141 -12.09 -23.01 14.44
C PHE A 141 -13.15 -23.24 13.35
N ASP A 142 -14.26 -23.86 13.74
CA ASP A 142 -15.34 -24.26 12.84
C ASP A 142 -16.34 -23.11 12.60
N PHE A 143 -15.87 -22.08 11.90
CA PHE A 143 -16.76 -21.06 11.32
C PHE A 143 -17.45 -21.59 10.06
N GLY A 144 -18.63 -21.06 9.71
CA GLY A 144 -19.40 -21.44 8.54
C GLY A 144 -19.84 -20.25 7.69
N GLY A 145 -20.37 -20.55 6.49
CA GLY A 145 -20.90 -19.54 5.59
C GLY A 145 -19.89 -18.48 5.14
N ASP A 146 -20.34 -17.24 5.02
CA ASP A 146 -19.52 -16.11 4.57
C ASP A 146 -18.43 -15.74 5.57
N ALA A 147 -18.68 -15.91 6.88
CA ALA A 147 -17.67 -15.72 7.93
C ALA A 147 -16.46 -16.65 7.70
N LYS A 148 -16.70 -17.92 7.35
CA LYS A 148 -15.62 -18.86 6.97
C LYS A 148 -14.90 -18.42 5.71
N ALA A 149 -15.63 -18.00 4.68
CA ALA A 149 -15.06 -17.52 3.42
C ALA A 149 -14.15 -16.32 3.66
N TYR A 150 -14.60 -15.33 4.43
CA TYR A 150 -13.85 -14.14 4.82
C TYR A 150 -12.52 -14.51 5.51
N LEU A 151 -12.60 -15.34 6.56
CA LEU A 151 -11.43 -15.80 7.31
C LEU A 151 -10.47 -16.63 6.44
N GLN A 152 -10.99 -17.49 5.55
CA GLN A 152 -10.15 -18.29 4.64
C GLN A 152 -9.42 -17.43 3.60
N VAL A 153 -10.08 -16.43 3.02
CA VAL A 153 -9.44 -15.50 2.10
C VAL A 153 -8.33 -14.73 2.82
N ALA A 154 -8.61 -14.14 3.98
CA ALA A 154 -7.62 -13.41 4.76
C ALA A 154 -6.44 -14.29 5.19
N ALA A 155 -6.70 -15.51 5.68
CA ALA A 155 -5.70 -16.41 6.24
C ALA A 155 -4.87 -17.19 5.21
N ARG A 156 -5.46 -17.58 4.09
CA ARG A 156 -4.81 -18.50 3.15
C ARG A 156 -4.40 -17.87 1.84
N VAL A 157 -5.15 -16.85 1.42
CA VAL A 157 -4.92 -16.18 0.15
C VAL A 157 -4.10 -14.92 0.34
N LEU A 158 -4.47 -14.07 1.33
CA LEU A 158 -3.82 -12.79 1.53
C LEU A 158 -2.62 -12.84 2.48
N HIS A 159 -2.58 -13.80 3.42
CA HIS A 159 -1.50 -13.92 4.38
C HIS A 159 -0.16 -14.20 3.68
N GLU A 160 0.81 -13.29 3.88
CA GLU A 160 2.14 -13.35 3.29
C GLU A 160 2.16 -13.46 1.74
N ASP A 161 1.12 -12.96 1.08
CA ASP A 161 1.12 -12.77 -0.37
C ASP A 161 1.26 -11.27 -0.68
N PHE A 162 2.48 -10.82 -0.85
CA PHE A 162 2.80 -9.41 -1.10
C PHE A 162 2.78 -9.05 -2.59
N THR A 163 2.71 -10.04 -3.47
CA THR A 163 2.78 -9.86 -4.94
C THR A 163 1.53 -10.31 -5.67
N GLY A 164 0.54 -10.89 -4.98
CA GLY A 164 -0.71 -11.37 -5.55
C GLY A 164 -0.58 -12.69 -6.31
N GLU A 165 0.42 -13.52 -5.99
CA GLU A 165 0.62 -14.83 -6.62
C GLU A 165 -0.56 -15.77 -6.34
N LYS A 166 -1.01 -15.85 -5.08
CA LYS A 166 -2.15 -16.68 -4.68
C LYS A 166 -3.48 -16.17 -5.25
N LEU A 167 -3.55 -14.90 -5.61
CA LEU A 167 -4.70 -14.26 -6.26
C LEU A 167 -4.68 -14.38 -7.78
N GLY A 168 -3.55 -14.81 -8.37
CA GLY A 168 -3.37 -14.89 -9.82
C GLY A 168 -3.28 -13.53 -10.52
N ILE A 169 -2.85 -12.50 -9.81
CA ILE A 169 -2.68 -11.12 -10.30
C ILE A 169 -1.21 -10.68 -10.36
N ALA A 170 -0.29 -11.55 -9.94
CA ALA A 170 1.14 -11.25 -9.95
C ALA A 170 1.62 -10.87 -11.35
N TYR A 171 2.36 -9.77 -11.41
CA TYR A 171 2.96 -9.28 -12.65
C TYR A 171 4.27 -8.58 -12.37
N THR A 172 5.26 -8.75 -13.24
CA THR A 172 6.57 -8.10 -13.12
C THR A 172 6.95 -7.45 -14.45
N ASP A 173 7.24 -6.16 -14.42
CA ASP A 173 7.81 -5.41 -15.54
C ASP A 173 9.33 -5.30 -15.40
N ALA A 174 10.04 -5.33 -16.53
CA ALA A 174 11.51 -5.31 -16.55
C ALA A 174 12.11 -3.99 -16.02
N LYS A 175 11.37 -2.88 -16.07
CA LYS A 175 11.79 -1.55 -15.62
C LYS A 175 11.21 -1.19 -14.26
N MET A 176 9.92 -1.44 -14.09
CA MET A 176 9.18 -1.00 -12.91
C MET A 176 9.10 -2.07 -11.81
N GLY A 177 9.61 -3.29 -12.06
CA GLY A 177 9.60 -4.37 -11.07
C GLY A 177 8.23 -5.02 -10.86
N ALA A 178 8.08 -5.74 -9.76
CA ALA A 178 6.88 -6.52 -9.45
C ALA A 178 5.71 -5.65 -8.97
N LEU A 179 4.48 -6.12 -9.21
CA LEU A 179 3.29 -5.67 -8.49
C LEU A 179 3.49 -5.91 -6.99
N SER A 180 3.04 -4.98 -6.15
CA SER A 180 2.92 -5.20 -4.71
C SER A 180 1.50 -4.99 -4.22
N MET A 181 1.10 -5.75 -3.18
CA MET A 181 -0.26 -5.76 -2.66
C MET A 181 -0.27 -5.78 -1.13
N ASN A 182 -1.05 -4.91 -0.54
CA ASN A 182 -1.31 -4.83 0.90
C ASN A 182 -2.80 -5.03 1.19
N ALA A 183 -3.14 -5.98 2.07
CA ALA A 183 -4.47 -6.06 2.67
C ALA A 183 -4.53 -5.04 3.82
N GLY A 184 -5.00 -3.83 3.52
CA GLY A 184 -4.85 -2.66 4.38
C GLY A 184 -6.00 -2.41 5.34
N VAL A 185 -7.25 -2.79 4.98
CA VAL A 185 -8.42 -2.59 5.84
C VAL A 185 -9.29 -3.84 5.84
N PHE A 186 -9.69 -4.28 7.01
CA PHE A 186 -10.57 -5.42 7.25
C PHE A 186 -11.85 -4.93 7.93
N HIS A 187 -12.97 -5.28 7.39
CA HIS A 187 -14.27 -5.00 7.99
C HIS A 187 -15.24 -6.18 7.81
N PHE A 188 -15.67 -6.77 8.92
CA PHE A 188 -16.74 -7.74 8.97
C PHE A 188 -17.68 -7.41 10.14
N ASP A 189 -18.98 -7.42 9.88
CA ASP A 189 -20.06 -7.26 10.86
C ASP A 189 -21.18 -8.20 10.46
N SER A 190 -21.44 -9.23 11.26
CA SER A 190 -22.45 -10.25 10.95
C SER A 190 -23.88 -9.71 10.84
N SER A 191 -24.13 -8.50 11.33
CA SER A 191 -25.43 -7.81 11.19
C SER A 191 -25.60 -7.05 9.88
N LYS A 192 -24.53 -6.91 9.08
CA LYS A 192 -24.50 -6.14 7.83
C LYS A 192 -24.31 -7.06 6.63
N ALA A 193 -24.93 -6.70 5.52
CA ALA A 193 -24.88 -7.48 4.29
C ALA A 193 -23.59 -7.28 3.49
N ASP A 194 -22.85 -6.21 3.74
CA ASP A 194 -21.65 -5.84 3.00
C ASP A 194 -20.44 -5.83 3.94
N ASN A 195 -19.59 -6.81 3.78
CA ASN A 195 -18.37 -7.01 4.54
C ASN A 195 -17.19 -6.99 3.56
N THR A 196 -16.08 -6.34 3.93
CA THR A 196 -15.02 -6.06 2.96
C THR A 196 -13.62 -6.33 3.48
N ILE A 197 -12.72 -6.66 2.55
CA ILE A 197 -11.27 -6.54 2.72
C ILE A 197 -10.77 -5.61 1.62
N ALA A 198 -10.11 -4.52 2.00
CA ALA A 198 -9.53 -3.57 1.07
C ALA A 198 -8.08 -3.94 0.75
N LEU A 199 -7.78 -4.04 -0.55
CA LEU A 199 -6.45 -4.34 -1.07
C LEU A 199 -5.87 -3.09 -1.74
N ASN A 200 -4.79 -2.52 -1.20
CA ASN A 200 -4.04 -1.49 -1.90
C ASN A 200 -2.98 -2.15 -2.78
N ILE A 201 -3.06 -1.87 -4.09
CA ILE A 201 -2.25 -2.55 -5.10
C ILE A 201 -1.41 -1.52 -5.84
N ARG A 202 -0.09 -1.73 -5.88
CA ARG A 202 0.85 -0.97 -6.68
C ARG A 202 1.27 -1.81 -7.87
N TYR A 203 0.94 -1.37 -9.08
CA TYR A 203 1.13 -2.17 -10.28
C TYR A 203 2.01 -1.45 -11.31
N PRO A 204 2.90 -2.19 -12.01
CA PRO A 204 3.75 -1.63 -13.05
C PRO A 204 3.00 -1.49 -14.37
N GLN A 205 3.64 -0.86 -15.36
CA GLN A 205 3.18 -0.91 -16.74
C GLN A 205 3.06 -2.35 -17.25
N GLY A 206 2.19 -2.58 -18.25
CA GLY A 206 1.97 -3.91 -18.85
C GLY A 206 0.85 -4.73 -18.21
N THR A 207 0.30 -4.29 -17.07
CA THR A 207 -0.97 -4.74 -16.51
C THR A 207 -1.90 -3.55 -16.26
N ASP A 208 -3.15 -3.79 -15.92
CA ASP A 208 -4.16 -2.76 -15.72
C ASP A 208 -5.20 -3.15 -14.67
N PRO A 209 -5.98 -2.18 -14.13
CA PRO A 209 -6.99 -2.46 -13.10
C PRO A 209 -8.02 -3.51 -13.51
N LYS A 210 -8.42 -3.59 -14.78
CA LYS A 210 -9.42 -4.57 -15.25
C LYS A 210 -8.86 -5.98 -15.21
N THR A 211 -7.60 -6.15 -15.59
CA THR A 211 -6.90 -7.44 -15.52
C THR A 211 -6.74 -7.89 -14.07
N ILE A 212 -6.39 -6.97 -13.18
CA ILE A 212 -6.28 -7.22 -11.74
C ILE A 212 -7.63 -7.62 -11.16
N GLN A 213 -8.68 -6.83 -11.38
CA GLN A 213 -10.03 -7.10 -10.92
C GLN A 213 -10.54 -8.47 -11.40
N ALA A 214 -10.34 -8.79 -12.67
CA ALA A 214 -10.73 -10.10 -13.23
C ALA A 214 -9.98 -11.29 -12.60
N GLY A 215 -8.82 -11.10 -12.03
CA GLY A 215 -8.12 -12.09 -11.20
C GLY A 215 -8.79 -12.24 -9.84
N LEU A 216 -9.06 -11.11 -9.16
CA LEU A 216 -9.69 -11.07 -7.83
C LEU A 216 -11.10 -11.67 -7.82
N GLU A 217 -11.89 -11.47 -8.89
CA GLU A 217 -13.24 -12.04 -9.05
C GLU A 217 -13.25 -13.58 -9.08
N LYS A 218 -12.11 -14.23 -9.34
CA LYS A 218 -12.00 -15.70 -9.34
C LYS A 218 -11.72 -16.28 -7.96
N VAL A 219 -11.48 -15.45 -6.94
CA VAL A 219 -11.16 -15.89 -5.58
C VAL A 219 -12.38 -16.55 -4.96
N THR A 220 -12.25 -17.81 -4.62
CA THR A 220 -13.35 -18.58 -4.00
C THR A 220 -13.77 -17.94 -2.66
N GLY A 221 -15.06 -17.67 -2.52
CA GLY A 221 -15.64 -17.07 -1.32
C GLY A 221 -15.82 -15.55 -1.40
N VAL A 222 -15.24 -14.89 -2.40
CA VAL A 222 -15.54 -13.48 -2.72
C VAL A 222 -16.85 -13.41 -3.48
N VAL A 223 -17.75 -12.53 -3.07
CA VAL A 223 -19.07 -12.33 -3.70
C VAL A 223 -18.97 -11.39 -4.89
N SER A 224 -18.24 -10.31 -4.74
CA SER A 224 -17.96 -9.32 -5.79
C SER A 224 -16.68 -8.56 -5.47
N VAL A 225 -16.16 -7.83 -6.47
CA VAL A 225 -15.00 -6.95 -6.34
C VAL A 225 -15.39 -5.57 -6.86
N SER A 226 -14.96 -4.51 -6.18
CA SER A 226 -15.15 -3.14 -6.64
C SER A 226 -13.87 -2.33 -6.53
N LEU A 227 -13.64 -1.50 -7.55
CA LEU A 227 -12.52 -0.57 -7.63
C LEU A 227 -12.87 0.75 -6.94
N SER A 228 -11.95 1.31 -6.16
CA SER A 228 -12.05 2.68 -5.66
C SER A 228 -12.08 3.70 -6.82
N GLU A 229 -12.81 4.79 -6.62
CA GLU A 229 -12.84 5.92 -7.58
C GLU A 229 -11.47 6.64 -7.69
N HIS A 230 -10.62 6.49 -6.68
CA HIS A 230 -9.31 7.12 -6.63
C HIS A 230 -8.22 6.11 -6.99
N GLY A 231 -7.40 6.49 -7.94
CA GLY A 231 -6.27 5.68 -8.37
C GLY A 231 -5.43 6.37 -9.43
N HIS A 232 -4.24 5.86 -9.65
CA HIS A 232 -3.32 6.38 -10.64
C HIS A 232 -2.83 5.26 -11.56
N THR A 233 -2.64 5.59 -12.83
CA THR A 233 -1.99 4.69 -13.81
C THR A 233 -0.47 4.75 -13.63
N PRO A 234 0.29 3.71 -14.05
CA PRO A 234 1.74 3.79 -14.06
C PRO A 234 2.25 4.96 -14.89
N HIS A 235 3.32 5.59 -14.41
CA HIS A 235 4.02 6.68 -15.08
C HIS A 235 5.50 6.32 -15.22
N TYR A 236 6.09 6.52 -16.41
CA TYR A 236 7.50 6.24 -16.65
C TYR A 236 8.06 7.13 -17.74
N VAL A 237 9.16 7.83 -17.44
CA VAL A 237 9.94 8.61 -18.40
C VAL A 237 11.21 7.83 -18.70
N PRO A 238 11.49 7.46 -19.97
CA PRO A 238 12.65 6.66 -20.33
C PRO A 238 13.99 7.28 -19.95
N ALA A 239 14.98 6.45 -19.67
CA ALA A 239 16.33 6.88 -19.27
C ALA A 239 17.05 7.70 -20.34
N ASP A 240 16.72 7.49 -21.62
CA ASP A 240 17.26 8.21 -22.78
C ASP A 240 16.50 9.50 -23.10
N ASP A 241 15.45 9.84 -22.33
CA ASP A 241 14.82 11.15 -22.40
C ASP A 241 15.81 12.23 -21.95
N GLU A 242 15.86 13.34 -22.68
CA GLU A 242 16.75 14.46 -22.41
C GLU A 242 16.60 15.01 -20.99
N LEU A 243 15.38 15.06 -20.44
CA LEU A 243 15.14 15.46 -19.06
C LEU A 243 15.89 14.53 -18.09
N VAL A 244 15.69 13.23 -18.20
CA VAL A 244 16.30 12.22 -17.32
C VAL A 244 17.83 12.26 -17.44
N ALA A 245 18.34 12.25 -18.66
CA ALA A 245 19.78 12.29 -18.92
C ALA A 245 20.44 13.56 -18.35
N THR A 246 19.80 14.72 -18.52
CA THR A 246 20.30 16.00 -17.98
C THR A 246 20.32 16.01 -16.46
N LEU A 247 19.21 15.59 -15.81
CA LEU A 247 19.11 15.57 -14.36
C LEU A 247 20.12 14.61 -13.73
N LEU A 248 20.31 13.42 -14.30
CA LEU A 248 21.33 12.47 -13.83
C LEU A 248 22.75 13.03 -14.00
N SER A 249 23.04 13.70 -15.14
CA SER A 249 24.35 14.32 -15.38
C SER A 249 24.65 15.44 -14.36
N VAL A 250 23.65 16.28 -14.04
CA VAL A 250 23.79 17.32 -13.01
C VAL A 250 24.02 16.72 -11.64
N TYR A 251 23.24 15.69 -11.28
CA TYR A 251 23.44 14.98 -10.01
C TYR A 251 24.85 14.42 -9.88
N GLU A 252 25.34 13.69 -10.88
CA GLU A 252 26.70 13.12 -10.89
C GLU A 252 27.77 14.19 -10.74
N LYS A 253 27.63 15.30 -11.46
CA LYS A 253 28.57 16.44 -11.42
C LYS A 253 28.62 17.11 -10.05
N GLN A 254 27.47 17.32 -9.41
CA GLN A 254 27.35 18.03 -8.13
C GLN A 254 27.74 17.15 -6.93
N THR A 255 27.45 15.84 -7.01
CA THR A 255 27.64 14.93 -5.87
C THR A 255 28.88 14.05 -5.99
N GLY A 256 29.38 13.81 -7.20
CA GLY A 256 30.38 12.80 -7.46
C GLY A 256 29.88 11.36 -7.35
N LEU A 257 28.60 11.15 -7.08
CA LEU A 257 27.95 9.85 -7.01
C LEU A 257 27.41 9.43 -8.36
N LYS A 258 27.28 8.12 -8.59
CA LYS A 258 26.72 7.61 -9.85
C LYS A 258 25.20 7.77 -9.87
N GLY A 259 24.69 8.41 -10.92
CA GLY A 259 23.27 8.50 -11.20
C GLY A 259 22.70 7.18 -11.73
N HIS A 260 21.45 6.91 -11.38
CA HIS A 260 20.72 5.73 -11.85
C HIS A 260 19.21 6.00 -11.79
N GLU A 261 18.46 5.25 -12.58
CA GLU A 261 17.00 5.25 -12.56
C GLU A 261 16.46 4.62 -11.27
N GLN A 262 15.34 5.17 -10.78
CA GLN A 262 14.59 4.57 -9.67
C GLN A 262 13.11 4.54 -9.98
N VAL A 263 12.42 3.55 -9.42
CA VAL A 263 10.97 3.37 -9.50
C VAL A 263 10.41 3.24 -8.10
N ILE A 264 9.36 4.01 -7.81
CA ILE A 264 8.68 3.96 -6.52
C ILE A 264 7.24 3.44 -6.64
N GLY A 265 6.73 2.91 -5.54
CA GLY A 265 5.32 2.55 -5.39
C GLY A 265 4.41 3.73 -5.04
N GLY A 266 4.98 4.87 -4.65
CA GLY A 266 4.28 6.12 -4.38
C GLY A 266 4.00 6.93 -5.64
N GLY A 267 3.56 8.19 -5.45
CA GLY A 267 3.37 9.14 -6.53
C GLY A 267 3.72 10.54 -6.08
N THR A 268 4.26 11.33 -6.98
CA THR A 268 4.60 12.73 -6.80
C THR A 268 3.92 13.60 -7.84
N PHE A 269 4.00 14.91 -7.73
CA PHE A 269 3.54 15.81 -8.79
C PHE A 269 4.23 15.59 -10.14
N GLY A 270 5.39 14.92 -10.15
CA GLY A 270 6.09 14.57 -11.38
C GLY A 270 5.20 13.84 -12.39
N ARG A 271 4.37 12.90 -11.92
CA ARG A 271 3.47 12.12 -12.79
C ARG A 271 2.33 12.91 -13.44
N LEU A 272 2.09 14.13 -12.99
CA LEU A 272 1.06 15.01 -13.60
C LEU A 272 1.46 15.55 -14.96
N LEU A 273 2.75 15.52 -15.27
CA LEU A 273 3.28 15.89 -16.58
C LEU A 273 3.67 14.66 -17.38
N LYS A 274 3.43 14.68 -18.68
CA LYS A 274 3.79 13.58 -19.57
C LYS A 274 5.29 13.24 -19.50
N ARG A 275 6.14 14.26 -19.39
CA ARG A 275 7.59 14.16 -19.18
C ARG A 275 7.94 14.79 -17.84
N GLY A 276 7.36 14.27 -16.77
CA GLY A 276 7.62 14.71 -15.41
C GLY A 276 8.28 13.60 -14.60
N VAL A 277 9.16 13.95 -13.68
CA VAL A 277 9.90 13.05 -12.80
C VAL A 277 9.98 13.62 -11.40
N ALA A 278 10.31 12.82 -10.39
CA ALA A 278 10.76 13.36 -9.11
C ALA A 278 12.29 13.37 -9.04
N PHE A 279 12.85 14.42 -8.43
CA PHE A 279 14.30 14.67 -8.41
C PHE A 279 14.70 15.29 -7.07
N GLY A 280 15.11 14.45 -6.12
CA GLY A 280 15.43 14.85 -4.74
C GLY A 280 14.16 15.19 -3.92
N ALA A 281 14.28 15.71 -2.70
CA ALA A 281 15.48 16.30 -2.05
C ALA A 281 16.31 15.33 -1.18
N MET A 282 15.84 14.11 -0.91
CA MET A 282 16.56 13.18 -0.04
C MET A 282 17.80 12.62 -0.73
N PHE A 283 18.95 12.71 -0.05
CA PHE A 283 20.20 12.09 -0.48
C PHE A 283 20.29 10.64 0.02
N PRO A 284 21.15 9.78 -0.58
CA PRO A 284 21.26 8.37 -0.16
C PRO A 284 21.70 8.15 1.30
N ASP A 285 22.35 9.14 1.91
CA ASP A 285 22.82 9.14 3.30
C ASP A 285 21.84 9.82 4.28
N TYR A 286 20.65 10.23 3.81
CA TYR A 286 19.63 10.92 4.59
C TYR A 286 18.90 9.97 5.56
N VAL A 287 18.63 10.45 6.76
CA VAL A 287 17.76 9.75 7.71
C VAL A 287 16.31 10.05 7.38
N ASN A 288 15.64 9.11 6.72
CA ASN A 288 14.25 9.28 6.31
C ASN A 288 13.31 9.29 7.54
N THR A 289 12.75 10.47 7.84
CA THR A 289 11.74 10.69 8.88
C THR A 289 10.40 11.14 8.31
N MET A 290 10.20 10.99 7.01
CA MET A 290 8.99 11.38 6.28
C MET A 290 7.74 10.73 6.90
N HIS A 291 6.70 11.52 7.10
CA HIS A 291 5.43 11.13 7.75
C HIS A 291 5.56 10.65 9.21
N GLN A 292 6.68 10.92 9.89
CA GLN A 292 6.90 10.55 11.28
C GLN A 292 6.80 11.75 12.20
N ALA A 293 6.57 11.49 13.49
CA ALA A 293 6.65 12.54 14.51
C ALA A 293 8.08 13.13 14.57
N ASN A 294 8.18 14.46 14.66
CA ASN A 294 9.45 15.20 14.62
C ASN A 294 10.22 15.06 13.30
N GLU A 295 9.52 14.98 12.19
CA GLU A 295 10.11 15.06 10.86
C GLU A 295 11.04 16.26 10.74
N PHE A 296 12.22 16.07 10.14
CA PHE A 296 13.23 17.11 9.99
C PHE A 296 14.00 16.96 8.67
N THR A 297 14.61 18.04 8.25
CA THR A 297 15.58 18.06 7.14
C THR A 297 16.87 18.74 7.62
N ASP A 298 18.02 18.24 7.17
CA ASP A 298 19.30 18.89 7.41
C ASP A 298 19.44 20.13 6.54
N VAL A 299 19.88 21.23 7.17
CA VAL A 299 20.06 22.51 6.46
C VAL A 299 21.17 22.43 5.40
N GLU A 300 22.20 21.63 5.60
CA GLU A 300 23.26 21.42 4.61
C GLU A 300 22.72 20.69 3.39
N ASP A 301 21.87 19.68 3.59
CA ASP A 301 21.23 18.96 2.48
C ASP A 301 20.26 19.85 1.70
N LEU A 302 19.56 20.76 2.37
CA LEU A 302 18.74 21.77 1.71
C LEU A 302 19.56 22.67 0.77
N PHE A 303 20.73 23.12 1.21
CA PHE A 303 21.64 23.90 0.35
C PHE A 303 22.25 23.09 -0.79
N ARG A 304 22.63 21.83 -0.54
CA ARG A 304 23.11 20.92 -1.58
C ARG A 304 22.03 20.69 -2.64
N ALA A 305 20.80 20.40 -2.24
CA ALA A 305 19.67 20.22 -3.16
C ALA A 305 19.40 21.50 -3.98
N ALA A 306 19.40 22.68 -3.32
CA ALA A 306 19.19 23.96 -4.00
C ALA A 306 20.25 24.23 -5.09
N ALA A 307 21.52 23.88 -4.85
CA ALA A 307 22.59 24.00 -5.86
C ALA A 307 22.35 23.07 -7.06
N ILE A 308 21.95 21.83 -6.79
CA ILE A 308 21.58 20.85 -7.84
C ILE A 308 20.41 21.38 -8.68
N TYR A 309 19.36 21.88 -8.04
CA TYR A 309 18.18 22.41 -8.75
C TYR A 309 18.52 23.63 -9.60
N ALA A 310 19.34 24.54 -9.08
CA ALA A 310 19.76 25.73 -9.84
C ALA A 310 20.51 25.34 -11.12
N GLU A 311 21.43 24.38 -11.06
CA GLU A 311 22.14 23.89 -12.24
C GLU A 311 21.21 23.09 -13.16
N ALA A 312 20.34 22.23 -12.61
CA ALA A 312 19.38 21.47 -13.39
C ALA A 312 18.45 22.38 -14.22
N ILE A 313 17.89 23.41 -13.59
CA ILE A 313 17.05 24.40 -14.28
C ILE A 313 17.86 25.10 -15.39
N TYR A 314 19.09 25.54 -15.10
CA TYR A 314 19.92 26.19 -16.09
C TYR A 314 20.22 25.29 -17.31
N GLU A 315 20.57 24.02 -17.05
CA GLU A 315 20.89 23.06 -18.12
C GLU A 315 19.66 22.72 -18.98
N LEU A 316 18.47 22.69 -18.40
CA LEU A 316 17.22 22.35 -19.08
C LEU A 316 16.64 23.50 -19.94
N ILE A 317 17.01 24.75 -19.67
CA ILE A 317 16.44 25.94 -20.37
C ILE A 317 17.42 26.65 -21.34
N LYS A 318 18.68 26.23 -21.37
CA LYS A 318 19.68 26.80 -22.29
C LYS A 318 19.54 26.19 -23.70
#